data_fc345054edc357fda41b105458bd0dde
#
_entry.id   fc345054edc357fda41b105458bd0dde
#
_cell.length_a   1.000
_cell.length_b   1.000
_cell.length_c   1.000
_cell.angle_alpha   90.00
_cell.angle_beta   90.00
_cell.angle_gamma   90.00
#
_symmetry.space_group_name_H-M   'P 1'
#
loop_
_entity.id
_entity.type
_entity.pdbx_description
1 polymer ?
#
loop_
_entity_poly.entity_id
_entity_poly.type
_entity_poly.pdbx_seq_one_letter_code
_entity_poly.pdbx_strand_id
1 'polypeptide(L)'
;MAGQSRSTTDVRWRADHDKGVLLANFARRGWTRATDDGDWNLYWASPQGTKAIFSADSGVRLHDNQVVSHFPNHYELTRKDLMVKNIKRYRKELERTWIERQDPKQANEAGLIGGSVLGGAGSSAAPMPDLDIIPTTFILPNDFSLFVEEYKKSPSLMWIMKPTS
;
A
#
# COMPACT_ATOMS: atom_id res chain seq x y z
N MET A 1 -28.53 28.19 23.06
CA MET A 1 -27.59 27.63 22.03
C MET A 1 -27.35 26.18 22.37
N ALA A 2 -28.01 25.28 21.66
CA ALA A 2 -27.93 23.86 21.92
C ALA A 2 -26.63 23.32 21.30
N GLY A 3 -25.71 22.87 22.15
CA GLY A 3 -24.50 22.17 21.70
C GLY A 3 -24.88 20.88 20.99
N GLN A 4 -24.51 20.75 19.73
CA GLN A 4 -24.61 19.51 19.01
C GLN A 4 -23.70 18.48 19.72
N SER A 5 -24.32 17.55 20.42
CA SER A 5 -23.72 16.33 20.90
C SER A 5 -23.15 15.60 19.66
N ARG A 6 -21.82 15.58 19.52
CA ARG A 6 -21.15 14.63 18.61
C ARG A 6 -21.53 13.24 19.08
N SER A 7 -22.34 12.55 18.30
CA SER A 7 -22.56 11.11 18.43
C SER A 7 -21.17 10.44 18.46
N THR A 8 -20.75 10.02 19.65
CA THR A 8 -19.61 9.10 19.79
C THR A 8 -20.04 7.80 19.13
N THR A 9 -19.58 7.57 17.91
CA THR A 9 -19.79 6.29 17.22
C THR A 9 -19.22 5.22 18.14
N ASP A 10 -20.07 4.30 18.60
CA ASP A 10 -19.66 3.18 19.47
C ASP A 10 -18.77 2.26 18.63
N VAL A 11 -17.46 2.49 18.67
CA VAL A 11 -16.48 1.72 17.92
C VAL A 11 -16.13 0.49 18.73
N ARG A 12 -16.38 -0.67 18.13
CA ARG A 12 -16.01 -1.97 18.69
C ARG A 12 -14.73 -2.47 18.04
N TRP A 13 -13.79 -2.91 18.87
CA TRP A 13 -12.51 -3.39 18.39
C TRP A 13 -12.27 -4.85 18.76
N ARG A 14 -11.49 -5.52 17.92
CA ARG A 14 -10.94 -6.85 18.12
C ARG A 14 -9.42 -6.83 17.94
N ALA A 15 -8.68 -7.64 18.66
CA ALA A 15 -7.23 -7.77 18.51
C ALA A 15 -6.79 -9.21 18.74
N ASP A 16 -5.81 -9.68 17.96
CA ASP A 16 -5.20 -11.00 18.16
C ASP A 16 -4.20 -11.00 19.33
N HIS A 17 -3.65 -9.82 19.64
CA HIS A 17 -2.67 -9.66 20.72
C HIS A 17 -3.01 -8.43 21.57
N ASP A 18 -3.06 -8.62 22.87
CA ASP A 18 -3.30 -7.56 23.83
C ASP A 18 -1.99 -6.81 24.11
N LYS A 19 -1.76 -5.71 23.37
CA LYS A 19 -0.64 -4.80 23.62
C LYS A 19 -1.10 -3.62 24.46
N GLY A 20 -0.47 -3.39 25.61
CA GLY A 20 -0.88 -2.35 26.56
C GLY A 20 -1.06 -0.97 25.94
N VAL A 21 -0.18 -0.56 25.00
CA VAL A 21 -0.29 0.72 24.30
C VAL A 21 -1.56 0.82 23.45
N LEU A 22 -1.99 -0.27 22.83
CA LEU A 22 -3.23 -0.30 22.03
C LEU A 22 -4.45 -0.23 22.94
N LEU A 23 -4.49 -1.07 23.97
CA LEU A 23 -5.59 -1.12 24.94
C LEU A 23 -5.81 0.25 25.61
N ALA A 24 -4.73 0.90 26.06
CA ALA A 24 -4.79 2.23 26.65
C ALA A 24 -5.32 3.28 25.63
N ASN A 25 -4.93 3.21 24.37
CA ASN A 25 -5.44 4.10 23.35
C ASN A 25 -6.92 3.87 23.03
N PHE A 26 -7.37 2.62 22.97
CA PHE A 26 -8.78 2.29 22.73
C PHE A 26 -9.65 2.73 23.91
N ALA A 27 -9.22 2.43 25.14
CA ALA A 27 -9.91 2.88 26.35
C ALA A 27 -10.03 4.40 26.42
N ARG A 28 -8.96 5.15 26.12
CA ARG A 28 -8.98 6.62 26.10
C ARG A 28 -9.95 7.20 25.07
N ARG A 29 -10.25 6.46 24.01
CA ARG A 29 -11.24 6.84 23.00
C ARG A 29 -12.67 6.40 23.35
N GLY A 30 -12.86 5.67 24.46
CA GLY A 30 -14.13 5.08 24.81
C GLY A 30 -14.57 3.93 23.89
N TRP A 31 -13.61 3.31 23.18
CA TRP A 31 -13.90 2.18 22.31
C TRP A 31 -14.04 0.90 23.13
N THR A 32 -14.99 0.06 22.76
CA THR A 32 -15.30 -1.17 23.48
C THR A 32 -14.77 -2.39 22.75
N ARG A 33 -14.44 -3.46 23.50
CA ARG A 33 -14.01 -4.72 22.90
C ARG A 33 -15.23 -5.45 22.32
N ALA A 34 -15.13 -5.94 21.10
CA ALA A 34 -16.15 -6.80 20.52
C ALA A 34 -16.22 -8.13 21.27
N THR A 35 -17.43 -8.61 21.53
CA THR A 35 -17.69 -9.88 22.21
C THR A 35 -17.81 -11.03 21.24
N ASP A 36 -18.24 -10.77 20.00
CA ASP A 36 -18.48 -11.76 18.97
C ASP A 36 -17.60 -11.52 17.75
N ASP A 37 -17.36 -12.58 16.99
CA ASP A 37 -16.44 -12.59 15.85
C ASP A 37 -16.84 -11.69 14.68
N GLY A 38 -18.10 -11.31 14.57
CA GLY A 38 -18.64 -10.51 13.46
C GLY A 38 -18.90 -9.03 13.78
N ASP A 39 -18.98 -8.65 15.06
CA ASP A 39 -19.47 -7.34 15.48
C ASP A 39 -18.33 -6.41 15.92
N TRP A 40 -17.43 -6.10 15.00
CA TRP A 40 -16.31 -5.19 15.21
C TRP A 40 -16.21 -4.17 14.08
N ASN A 41 -15.68 -2.98 14.39
CA ASN A 41 -15.35 -1.95 13.42
C ASN A 41 -13.85 -1.89 13.13
N LEU A 42 -13.02 -2.16 14.15
CA LEU A 42 -11.56 -2.20 14.01
C LEU A 42 -11.03 -3.57 14.43
N TYR A 43 -10.30 -4.22 13.54
CA TYR A 43 -9.58 -5.44 13.86
C TYR A 43 -8.07 -5.22 13.79
N TRP A 44 -7.43 -5.25 14.95
CA TRP A 44 -5.97 -5.26 15.04
C TRP A 44 -5.47 -6.69 14.87
N ALA A 45 -5.40 -7.10 13.61
CA ALA A 45 -5.11 -8.48 13.24
C ALA A 45 -3.60 -8.75 13.26
N SER A 46 -3.23 -9.99 13.53
CA SER A 46 -1.93 -10.55 13.16
C SER A 46 -1.85 -10.78 11.65
N PRO A 47 -0.65 -11.00 11.09
CA PRO A 47 -0.53 -11.41 9.68
C PRO A 47 -1.34 -12.67 9.35
N GLN A 48 -1.43 -13.61 10.29
CA GLN A 48 -2.24 -14.83 10.14
C GLN A 48 -3.73 -14.53 10.19
N GLY A 49 -4.18 -13.69 11.12
CA GLY A 49 -5.57 -13.23 11.20
C GLY A 49 -6.00 -12.50 9.93
N THR A 50 -5.15 -11.63 9.40
CA THR A 50 -5.38 -10.95 8.14
C THR A 50 -5.51 -11.94 6.98
N LYS A 51 -4.56 -12.90 6.88
CA LYS A 51 -4.61 -13.92 5.85
C LYS A 51 -5.89 -14.77 5.94
N ALA A 52 -6.33 -15.11 7.16
CA ALA A 52 -7.56 -15.87 7.37
C ALA A 52 -8.79 -15.10 6.87
N ILE A 53 -8.94 -13.81 7.20
CA ILE A 53 -10.08 -12.98 6.74
C ILE A 53 -10.12 -12.85 5.21
N PHE A 54 -8.98 -12.61 4.59
CA PHE A 54 -8.90 -12.40 3.14
C PHE A 54 -8.71 -13.69 2.33
N SER A 55 -8.78 -14.86 2.98
CA SER A 55 -8.81 -16.14 2.27
C SER A 55 -10.11 -16.28 1.48
N ALA A 56 -10.02 -16.84 0.27
CA ALA A 56 -11.21 -17.13 -0.55
C ALA A 56 -12.21 -18.04 0.18
N ASP A 57 -11.71 -18.95 1.02
CA ASP A 57 -12.50 -19.93 1.76
C ASP A 57 -13.14 -19.36 3.04
N SER A 58 -12.76 -18.14 3.45
CA SER A 58 -13.24 -17.56 4.72
C SER A 58 -14.73 -17.22 4.69
N GLY A 59 -15.27 -16.93 3.52
CA GLY A 59 -16.65 -16.42 3.35
C GLY A 59 -16.87 -15.03 3.96
N VAL A 60 -15.84 -14.42 4.59
CA VAL A 60 -15.94 -13.10 5.22
C VAL A 60 -15.96 -12.01 4.16
N ARG A 61 -16.99 -11.15 4.25
CA ARG A 61 -17.05 -9.89 3.50
C ARG A 61 -17.02 -8.75 4.50
N LEU A 62 -16.04 -7.88 4.37
CA LEU A 62 -15.95 -6.68 5.19
C LEU A 62 -17.06 -5.70 4.80
N HIS A 63 -17.68 -5.10 5.81
CA HIS A 63 -18.60 -3.99 5.65
C HIS A 63 -17.84 -2.66 5.57
N ASP A 64 -18.48 -1.62 5.05
CA ASP A 64 -17.88 -0.29 4.89
C ASP A 64 -17.40 0.35 6.20
N ASN A 65 -17.97 -0.10 7.33
CA ASN A 65 -17.62 0.35 8.67
C ASN A 65 -16.56 -0.53 9.37
N GLN A 66 -15.95 -1.48 8.66
CA GLN A 66 -14.95 -2.39 9.19
C GLN A 66 -13.56 -2.11 8.60
N VAL A 67 -12.57 -2.03 9.47
CA VAL A 67 -11.16 -1.77 9.09
C VAL A 67 -10.26 -2.81 9.73
N VAL A 68 -9.35 -3.39 8.94
CA VAL A 68 -8.31 -4.32 9.39
C VAL A 68 -6.97 -3.61 9.38
N SER A 69 -6.14 -3.84 10.41
CA SER A 69 -4.84 -3.16 10.60
C SER A 69 -3.77 -3.51 9.58
N HIS A 70 -3.93 -4.59 8.83
CA HIS A 70 -2.97 -5.06 7.84
C HIS A 70 -3.61 -5.28 6.48
N PHE A 71 -2.84 -5.05 5.42
CA PHE A 71 -3.18 -5.51 4.08
C PHE A 71 -2.74 -6.96 3.87
N PRO A 72 -3.47 -7.76 3.06
CA PRO A 72 -2.95 -9.01 2.55
C PRO A 72 -1.60 -8.75 1.86
N ASN A 73 -0.62 -9.62 2.09
CA ASN A 73 0.72 -9.49 1.49
C ASN A 73 1.42 -8.15 1.78
N HIS A 74 1.15 -7.52 2.93
CA HIS A 74 1.74 -6.24 3.32
C HIS A 74 3.27 -6.22 3.21
N TYR A 75 3.95 -7.37 3.34
CA TYR A 75 5.40 -7.52 3.21
C TYR A 75 5.93 -7.10 1.83
N GLU A 76 5.10 -7.13 0.79
CA GLU A 76 5.46 -6.65 -0.55
C GLU A 76 5.86 -5.15 -0.56
N LEU A 77 5.32 -4.37 0.39
CA LEU A 77 5.64 -2.95 0.56
C LEU A 77 6.43 -2.65 1.84
N THR A 78 6.39 -3.53 2.85
CA THR A 78 7.07 -3.27 4.13
C THR A 78 8.46 -3.88 4.20
N ARG A 79 8.75 -4.96 3.49
CA ARG A 79 10.10 -5.47 3.32
C ARG A 79 10.85 -4.60 2.30
N LYS A 80 11.99 -4.07 2.71
CA LYS A 80 12.77 -3.09 1.94
C LYS A 80 13.17 -3.60 0.55
N ASP A 81 13.60 -4.85 0.45
CA ASP A 81 13.98 -5.50 -0.81
C ASP A 81 12.79 -5.69 -1.75
N LEU A 82 11.64 -6.14 -1.23
CA LEU A 82 10.43 -6.33 -2.02
C LEU A 82 9.83 -4.99 -2.47
N MET A 83 9.78 -4.02 -1.57
CA MET A 83 9.34 -2.67 -1.89
C MET A 83 10.13 -2.08 -3.06
N VAL A 84 11.46 -2.14 -3.01
CA VAL A 84 12.32 -1.62 -4.09
C VAL A 84 12.07 -2.35 -5.40
N LYS A 85 11.97 -3.68 -5.37
CA LYS A 85 11.66 -4.48 -6.56
C LYS A 85 10.30 -4.12 -7.16
N ASN A 86 9.28 -3.98 -6.31
CA ASN A 86 7.93 -3.66 -6.75
C ASN A 86 7.84 -2.24 -7.33
N ILE A 87 8.49 -1.25 -6.72
CA ILE A 87 8.54 0.12 -7.24
C ILE A 87 9.27 0.16 -8.59
N LYS A 88 10.45 -0.48 -8.70
CA LYS A 88 11.20 -0.55 -9.97
C LYS A 88 10.38 -1.23 -11.07
N ARG A 89 9.66 -2.31 -10.76
CA ARG A 89 8.78 -3.02 -11.70
C ARG A 89 7.63 -2.14 -12.16
N TYR A 90 6.94 -1.50 -11.22
CA TYR A 90 5.81 -0.63 -11.49
C TYR A 90 6.20 0.60 -12.32
N ARG A 91 7.34 1.22 -12.00
CA ARG A 91 7.91 2.31 -12.80
C ARG A 91 8.12 1.90 -14.25
N LYS A 92 8.76 0.76 -14.48
CA LYS A 92 9.01 0.23 -15.82
C LYS A 92 7.71 -0.07 -16.58
N GLU A 93 6.70 -0.56 -15.90
CA GLU A 93 5.38 -0.81 -16.49
C GLU A 93 4.66 0.49 -16.87
N LEU A 94 4.71 1.50 -16.00
CA LEU A 94 4.15 2.82 -16.30
C LEU A 94 4.87 3.49 -17.47
N GLU A 95 6.20 3.45 -17.52
CA GLU A 95 6.99 3.99 -18.63
C GLU A 95 6.55 3.35 -19.96
N ARG A 96 6.41 2.01 -19.98
CA ARG A 96 5.93 1.28 -21.15
C ARG A 96 4.52 1.73 -21.56
N THR A 97 3.59 1.71 -20.61
CA THR A 97 2.19 2.10 -20.86
C THR A 97 2.07 3.56 -21.30
N TRP A 98 2.90 4.43 -20.75
CA TRP A 98 2.92 5.85 -21.12
C TRP A 98 3.42 6.05 -22.56
N ILE A 99 4.49 5.35 -22.96
CA ILE A 99 5.01 5.36 -24.35
C ILE A 99 3.95 4.82 -25.32
N GLU A 100 3.32 3.69 -24.99
CA GLU A 100 2.26 3.07 -25.81
C GLU A 100 1.07 4.02 -26.02
N ARG A 101 0.72 4.81 -25.01
CA ARG A 101 -0.37 5.82 -25.11
C ARG A 101 -0.01 7.02 -26.00
N GLN A 102 1.26 7.29 -26.20
CA GLN A 102 1.71 8.40 -27.05
C GLN A 102 1.78 8.02 -28.54
N ASP A 103 1.80 6.74 -28.87
CA ASP A 103 1.78 6.26 -30.27
C ASP A 103 0.35 5.84 -30.68
N PRO A 104 -0.38 6.69 -31.45
CA PRO A 104 -1.77 6.42 -31.84
C PRO A 104 -1.94 5.17 -32.72
N LYS A 105 -0.87 4.67 -33.33
CA LYS A 105 -0.91 3.46 -34.17
C LYS A 105 -0.92 2.18 -33.35
N GLN A 106 -0.29 2.16 -32.20
CA GLN A 106 -0.26 0.98 -31.32
C GLN A 106 -1.50 0.90 -30.41
N ALA A 107 -2.14 2.02 -30.09
CA ALA A 107 -3.35 2.04 -29.27
C ALA A 107 -4.53 1.28 -29.90
N ASN A 108 -4.60 1.22 -31.25
CA ASN A 108 -5.65 0.52 -31.99
C ASN A 108 -5.41 -1.01 -32.12
N GLU A 109 -4.18 -1.47 -32.07
CA GLU A 109 -3.88 -2.91 -32.15
C GLU A 109 -3.99 -3.65 -30.83
N ALA A 110 -3.87 -2.96 -29.71
CA ALA A 110 -3.87 -3.58 -28.37
C ALA A 110 -5.26 -3.91 -27.81
N GLY A 111 -6.37 -3.60 -28.53
CA GLY A 111 -7.73 -4.05 -28.15
C GLY A 111 -8.20 -3.61 -26.75
N LEU A 112 -7.65 -2.58 -26.17
CA LEU A 112 -8.02 -2.06 -24.84
C LEU A 112 -9.19 -1.06 -24.93
N ILE A 113 -10.32 -1.50 -25.54
CA ILE A 113 -11.60 -0.83 -25.41
C ILE A 113 -12.37 -1.48 -24.28
N GLY A 114 -12.31 -0.91 -23.10
CA GLY A 114 -13.09 -1.41 -21.95
C GLY A 114 -12.88 -0.59 -20.68
N GLY A 115 -13.09 0.71 -20.75
CA GLY A 115 -13.06 1.56 -19.57
C GLY A 115 -13.48 3.00 -19.92
N SER A 116 -14.80 3.23 -19.94
CA SER A 116 -15.41 4.56 -20.11
C SER A 116 -14.83 5.55 -19.09
N VAL A 117 -14.00 6.46 -19.52
CA VAL A 117 -13.76 7.72 -18.83
C VAL A 117 -14.19 8.84 -19.76
N LEU A 118 -15.37 9.38 -19.46
CA LEU A 118 -15.90 10.61 -20.01
C LEU A 118 -14.92 11.76 -19.80
N GLY A 119 -14.61 12.49 -20.84
CA GLY A 119 -14.10 13.84 -20.68
C GLY A 119 -13.16 14.34 -21.74
N GLY A 120 -13.67 15.14 -22.68
CA GLY A 120 -13.07 16.38 -23.17
C GLY A 120 -11.85 16.28 -24.08
N ALA A 121 -12.07 16.65 -25.33
CA ALA A 121 -11.03 16.96 -26.31
C ALA A 121 -10.07 18.05 -25.79
N GLY A 122 -8.83 17.69 -25.63
CA GLY A 122 -7.71 18.55 -25.30
C GLY A 122 -6.48 17.67 -25.11
N SER A 123 -5.76 17.41 -26.21
CA SER A 123 -4.57 16.55 -26.20
C SER A 123 -3.40 17.25 -25.49
N SER A 124 -3.45 17.27 -24.18
CA SER A 124 -2.26 17.39 -23.33
C SER A 124 -2.07 16.02 -22.68
N ALA A 125 -1.14 15.24 -23.22
CA ALA A 125 -0.76 13.99 -22.58
C ALA A 125 -0.40 14.29 -21.12
N ALA A 126 -1.12 13.68 -20.18
CA ALA A 126 -0.81 13.85 -18.77
C ALA A 126 0.67 13.51 -18.52
N PRO A 127 1.40 14.32 -17.74
CA PRO A 127 2.79 14.04 -17.45
C PRO A 127 2.93 12.67 -16.81
N MET A 128 4.02 11.97 -17.12
CA MET A 128 4.32 10.69 -16.47
C MET A 128 4.36 10.92 -14.95
N PRO A 129 3.69 10.08 -14.15
CA PRO A 129 3.76 10.19 -12.70
C PRO A 129 5.20 10.11 -12.22
N ASP A 130 5.61 11.07 -11.38
CA ASP A 130 6.90 11.00 -10.72
C ASP A 130 6.89 9.87 -9.68
N LEU A 131 7.74 8.86 -9.90
CA LEU A 131 7.93 7.73 -9.02
C LEU A 131 9.28 7.78 -8.29
N ASP A 132 9.91 8.93 -8.22
CA ASP A 132 11.13 9.15 -7.43
C ASP A 132 10.80 9.31 -5.93
N ILE A 133 10.03 8.34 -5.42
CA ILE A 133 9.51 8.33 -4.05
C ILE A 133 10.43 7.62 -3.05
N ILE A 134 11.49 6.98 -3.53
CA ILE A 134 12.49 6.31 -2.70
C ILE A 134 13.90 6.72 -3.14
N PRO A 135 14.87 6.84 -2.22
CA PRO A 135 16.25 7.09 -2.59
C PRO A 135 16.82 5.93 -3.41
N THR A 136 17.86 6.23 -4.20
CA THR A 136 18.59 5.20 -4.96
C THR A 136 18.99 4.05 -4.05
N THR A 137 18.53 2.86 -4.38
CA THR A 137 18.66 1.67 -3.53
C THR A 137 19.14 0.48 -4.34
N PHE A 138 20.12 -0.22 -3.78
CA PHE A 138 20.72 -1.45 -4.33
C PHE A 138 20.48 -2.62 -3.39
N ILE A 139 20.16 -3.78 -3.96
CA ILE A 139 19.91 -5.02 -3.22
C ILE A 139 21.13 -5.92 -3.35
N LEU A 140 21.92 -5.98 -2.28
CA LEU A 140 23.13 -6.81 -2.28
C LEU A 140 22.79 -8.28 -1.97
N PRO A 141 23.52 -9.23 -2.54
CA PRO A 141 24.70 -9.07 -3.41
C PRO A 141 24.38 -8.80 -4.89
N ASN A 142 23.11 -8.94 -5.32
CA ASN A 142 22.73 -8.93 -6.75
C ASN A 142 23.10 -7.64 -7.48
N ASP A 143 22.90 -6.49 -6.82
CA ASP A 143 23.13 -5.17 -7.40
C ASP A 143 24.55 -4.63 -7.08
N PHE A 144 25.51 -5.49 -6.65
CA PHE A 144 26.83 -5.03 -6.18
C PHE A 144 27.58 -4.23 -7.24
N SER A 145 27.62 -4.72 -8.48
CA SER A 145 28.31 -4.02 -9.57
C SER A 145 27.73 -2.64 -9.85
N LEU A 146 26.39 -2.54 -9.87
CA LEU A 146 25.68 -1.28 -10.06
C LEU A 146 25.95 -0.31 -8.91
N PHE A 147 26.00 -0.81 -7.68
CA PHE A 147 26.37 -0.01 -6.51
C PHE A 147 27.78 0.56 -6.64
N VAL A 148 28.75 -0.27 -7.06
CA VAL A 148 30.14 0.17 -7.23
C VAL A 148 30.28 1.25 -8.31
N GLU A 149 29.52 1.12 -9.42
CA GLU A 149 29.49 2.14 -10.47
C GLU A 149 28.93 3.47 -9.94
N GLU A 150 27.85 3.43 -9.21
CA GLU A 150 27.23 4.62 -8.64
C GLU A 150 28.13 5.27 -7.56
N TYR A 151 28.74 4.47 -6.71
CA TYR A 151 29.72 4.95 -5.74
C TYR A 151 30.90 5.67 -6.39
N LYS A 152 31.41 5.17 -7.50
CA LYS A 152 32.52 5.81 -8.24
C LYS A 152 32.11 7.14 -8.86
N LYS A 153 30.85 7.30 -9.30
CA LYS A 153 30.34 8.58 -9.84
C LYS A 153 30.26 9.67 -8.77
N SER A 154 29.94 9.29 -7.56
CA SER A 154 29.69 10.24 -6.46
C SER A 154 30.29 9.73 -5.14
N PRO A 155 31.64 9.74 -5.00
CA PRO A 155 32.31 9.15 -3.82
C PRO A 155 32.03 9.86 -2.50
N SER A 156 31.54 11.10 -2.56
CA SER A 156 31.19 11.90 -1.38
C SER A 156 29.80 11.59 -0.80
N LEU A 157 28.97 10.81 -1.51
CA LEU A 157 27.66 10.42 -1.00
C LEU A 157 27.79 9.41 0.14
N MET A 158 27.00 9.64 1.18
CA MET A 158 26.89 8.69 2.28
C MET A 158 25.86 7.61 1.95
N TRP A 159 26.24 6.37 2.22
CA TRP A 159 25.38 5.21 2.03
C TRP A 159 25.04 4.56 3.36
N ILE A 160 23.83 4.05 3.47
CA ILE A 160 23.36 3.30 4.64
C ILE A 160 23.05 1.86 4.24
N MET A 161 23.59 0.91 4.98
CA MET A 161 23.26 -0.51 4.84
C MET A 161 22.17 -0.90 5.85
N LYS A 162 21.14 -1.56 5.37
CA LYS A 162 20.02 -2.03 6.20
C LYS A 162 19.75 -3.51 5.95
N PRO A 163 19.46 -4.32 6.97
CA PRO A 163 19.02 -5.70 6.77
C PRO A 163 17.68 -5.75 6.05
N THR A 164 17.44 -6.85 5.33
CA THR A 164 16.20 -7.09 4.54
C THR A 164 15.12 -7.81 5.34
N SER A 165 15.41 -8.25 6.55
CA SER A 165 14.48 -8.98 7.43
C SER A 165 13.27 -8.18 7.82
#